data_4401aa6bacf145a0e6f2b09ed9ead810
#
_entry.id   4401aa6bacf145a0e6f2b09ed9ead810
#
_cell.length_a   1.000
_cell.length_b   1.000
_cell.length_c   1.000
_cell.angle_alpha   90.00
_cell.angle_beta   90.00
_cell.angle_gamma   90.00
#
_symmetry.space_group_name_H-M   'P 1'
#
loop_
_entity.id
_entity.type
_entity.pdbx_description
1 polymer ?
#
loop_
_entity_poly.entity_id
_entity_poly.type
_entity_poly.pdbx_seq_one_letter_code
_entity_poly.pdbx_strand_id
1 'polypeptide(L)'
;MIERVAIIGTGLIGASIGLALKSLEEDSRIEVLGWDSKASELTRAVEIGAVDKALDAKDVCDPDVADVFVLATPVLPIMDWMERLAPVLGEGQLVTDVGSTKREIVERARRLFDQPGRARFLAGHPMAGKESGGAGLAEAGLFRGAAWLFTPIEGPQGTESSQRTDIEQEWIGLVERFGARVMELGAERHDEVCAWVSHLPQMLSTALAALLEETFAGDPEGMAAVQAIGGRALRETTRLGSSPYSMWRDVAMTNAEPIAEAIAALEQRLQHVRENLRTPELREEFRTANRFREKR
;
A
#
# COMPACT_ATOMS: atom_id res chain seq x y z
N MET A 1 -21.48 0.56 15.66
CA MET A 1 -21.72 -0.28 14.45
C MET A 1 -21.48 0.59 13.22
N ILE A 2 -20.66 0.14 12.28
CA ILE A 2 -20.32 0.85 11.05
C ILE A 2 -21.46 0.67 10.05
N GLU A 3 -22.12 1.76 9.68
CA GLU A 3 -23.23 1.77 8.72
C GLU A 3 -22.81 2.41 7.39
N ARG A 4 -21.88 3.37 7.42
CA ARG A 4 -21.43 4.12 6.23
C ARG A 4 -19.91 4.22 6.18
N VAL A 5 -19.34 3.91 5.02
CA VAL A 5 -17.91 4.00 4.75
C VAL A 5 -17.68 4.94 3.57
N ALA A 6 -16.93 6.01 3.78
CA ALA A 6 -16.47 6.92 2.72
C ALA A 6 -15.08 6.51 2.24
N ILE A 7 -14.95 6.17 0.98
CA ILE A 7 -13.66 5.81 0.33
C ILE A 7 -13.16 7.01 -0.47
N ILE A 8 -12.03 7.55 -0.06
CA ILE A 8 -11.36 8.67 -0.72
C ILE A 8 -10.20 8.11 -1.55
N GLY A 9 -10.39 8.10 -2.86
CA GLY A 9 -9.55 7.38 -3.82
C GLY A 9 -10.18 6.05 -4.23
N THR A 10 -10.91 6.03 -5.34
CA THR A 10 -11.64 4.87 -5.84
C THR A 10 -10.85 4.08 -6.92
N GLY A 11 -9.52 4.16 -6.87
CA GLY A 11 -8.64 3.31 -7.69
C GLY A 11 -8.69 1.84 -7.30
N LEU A 12 -7.66 1.08 -7.67
CA LEU A 12 -7.60 -0.37 -7.42
C LEU A 12 -7.90 -0.77 -5.97
N ILE A 13 -7.20 -0.18 -5.00
CA ILE A 13 -7.32 -0.57 -3.58
C ILE A 13 -8.66 -0.10 -3.01
N GLY A 14 -9.02 1.19 -3.21
CA GLY A 14 -10.27 1.72 -2.67
C GLY A 14 -11.50 1.01 -3.23
N ALA A 15 -11.57 0.80 -4.55
CA ALA A 15 -12.67 0.05 -5.17
C ALA A 15 -12.68 -1.43 -4.72
N SER A 16 -11.52 -2.06 -4.50
CA SER A 16 -11.46 -3.42 -3.96
C SER A 16 -11.97 -3.49 -2.52
N ILE A 17 -11.70 -2.47 -1.68
CA ILE A 17 -12.31 -2.37 -0.33
C ILE A 17 -13.82 -2.27 -0.45
N GLY A 18 -14.34 -1.41 -1.33
CA GLY A 18 -15.77 -1.29 -1.56
C GLY A 18 -16.41 -2.61 -1.98
N LEU A 19 -15.81 -3.31 -2.95
CA LEU A 19 -16.28 -4.64 -3.38
C LEU A 19 -16.19 -5.68 -2.26
N ALA A 20 -15.13 -5.64 -1.43
CA ALA A 20 -14.98 -6.55 -0.31
C ALA A 20 -16.07 -6.31 0.74
N LEU A 21 -16.37 -5.06 1.11
CA LEU A 21 -17.47 -4.70 1.99
C LEU A 21 -18.81 -5.21 1.45
N LYS A 22 -19.06 -5.05 0.15
CA LYS A 22 -20.28 -5.55 -0.51
C LYS A 22 -20.39 -7.07 -0.57
N SER A 23 -19.26 -7.79 -0.53
CA SER A 23 -19.25 -9.25 -0.55
C SER A 23 -19.49 -9.91 0.81
N LEU A 24 -19.47 -9.13 1.90
CA LEU A 24 -19.78 -9.61 3.23
C LEU A 24 -21.30 -9.80 3.36
N GLU A 25 -21.73 -11.06 3.51
CA GLU A 25 -23.14 -11.41 3.55
C GLU A 25 -23.89 -10.79 4.76
N GLU A 26 -25.08 -10.35 4.45
CA GLU A 26 -26.38 -10.24 5.12
C GLU A 26 -26.56 -9.47 6.44
N ASP A 27 -25.60 -9.32 7.34
CA ASP A 27 -25.91 -8.69 8.65
C ASP A 27 -25.62 -7.17 8.74
N SER A 28 -24.97 -6.59 7.75
CA SER A 28 -24.80 -5.15 7.71
C SER A 28 -24.76 -4.63 6.27
N ARG A 29 -25.83 -3.98 5.85
CA ARG A 29 -25.83 -3.17 4.62
C ARG A 29 -24.99 -1.92 4.84
N ILE A 30 -23.65 -2.08 4.83
CA ILE A 30 -22.75 -0.93 4.85
C ILE A 30 -22.94 -0.17 3.53
N GLU A 31 -23.36 1.08 3.61
CA GLU A 31 -23.41 1.99 2.48
C GLU A 31 -21.99 2.47 2.18
N VAL A 32 -21.52 2.25 0.95
CA VAL A 32 -20.20 2.68 0.50
C VAL A 32 -20.33 3.94 -0.32
N LEU A 33 -19.75 5.02 0.19
CA LEU A 33 -19.68 6.32 -0.46
C LEU A 33 -18.28 6.48 -1.06
N GLY A 34 -18.15 7.15 -2.19
CA GLY A 34 -16.85 7.28 -2.85
C GLY A 34 -16.56 8.66 -3.40
N TRP A 35 -15.30 9.05 -3.34
CA TRP A 35 -14.78 10.22 -4.02
C TRP A 35 -13.43 9.93 -4.67
N ASP A 36 -13.20 10.47 -5.85
CA ASP A 36 -11.90 10.43 -6.53
C ASP A 36 -11.65 11.75 -7.27
N SER A 37 -10.41 12.16 -7.35
CA SER A 37 -9.98 13.33 -8.15
C SER A 37 -10.16 13.11 -9.65
N LYS A 38 -10.16 11.84 -10.09
CA LYS A 38 -10.43 11.43 -11.47
C LYS A 38 -11.85 10.93 -11.58
N ALA A 39 -12.73 11.72 -12.21
CA ALA A 39 -14.13 11.36 -12.40
C ALA A 39 -14.31 9.99 -13.08
N SER A 40 -13.41 9.58 -13.97
CA SER A 40 -13.44 8.27 -14.63
C SER A 40 -13.27 7.10 -13.65
N GLU A 41 -12.40 7.23 -12.65
CA GLU A 41 -12.21 6.20 -11.63
C GLU A 41 -13.45 6.07 -10.74
N LEU A 42 -14.02 7.21 -10.31
CA LEU A 42 -15.25 7.23 -9.52
C LEU A 42 -16.43 6.63 -10.29
N THR A 43 -16.64 7.05 -11.55
CA THR A 43 -17.67 6.49 -12.42
C THR A 43 -17.51 4.98 -12.55
N ARG A 44 -16.28 4.51 -12.79
CA ARG A 44 -16.01 3.09 -12.92
C ARG A 44 -16.26 2.33 -11.62
N ALA A 45 -15.91 2.89 -10.47
CA ALA A 45 -16.17 2.28 -9.16
C ALA A 45 -17.68 2.12 -8.88
N VAL A 46 -18.51 3.08 -9.29
CA VAL A 46 -19.97 2.98 -9.22
C VAL A 46 -20.50 1.90 -10.19
N GLU A 47 -20.04 1.90 -11.43
CA GLU A 47 -20.47 0.92 -12.44
C GLU A 47 -20.21 -0.53 -12.02
N ILE A 48 -19.09 -0.81 -11.36
CA ILE A 48 -18.74 -2.17 -10.90
C ILE A 48 -19.36 -2.51 -9.53
N GLY A 49 -20.15 -1.62 -8.94
CA GLY A 49 -20.80 -1.82 -7.65
C GLY A 49 -19.87 -1.73 -6.43
N ALA A 50 -18.68 -1.15 -6.59
CA ALA A 50 -17.76 -0.91 -5.47
C ALA A 50 -18.20 0.27 -4.59
N VAL A 51 -18.92 1.23 -5.17
CA VAL A 51 -19.44 2.45 -4.54
C VAL A 51 -20.93 2.55 -4.81
N ASP A 52 -21.75 2.78 -3.78
CA ASP A 52 -23.19 2.97 -3.92
C ASP A 52 -23.53 4.39 -4.38
N LYS A 53 -22.80 5.38 -3.87
CA LYS A 53 -23.04 6.79 -4.14
C LYS A 53 -21.75 7.57 -4.26
N ALA A 54 -21.63 8.30 -5.36
CA ALA A 54 -20.55 9.27 -5.56
C ALA A 54 -20.75 10.50 -4.65
N LEU A 55 -19.66 10.98 -4.04
CA LEU A 55 -19.61 12.21 -3.26
C LEU A 55 -19.05 13.36 -4.10
N ASP A 56 -19.57 14.55 -3.88
CA ASP A 56 -18.92 15.78 -4.32
C ASP A 56 -17.73 16.12 -3.40
N ALA A 57 -16.70 16.78 -3.93
CA ALA A 57 -15.52 17.14 -3.15
C ALA A 57 -15.82 18.00 -1.90
N LYS A 58 -16.88 18.79 -1.94
CA LYS A 58 -17.35 19.64 -0.82
C LYS A 58 -17.96 18.80 0.31
N ASP A 59 -18.59 17.67 -0.02
CA ASP A 59 -19.33 16.83 0.93
C ASP A 59 -18.42 15.80 1.63
N VAL A 60 -17.21 15.55 1.11
CA VAL A 60 -16.25 14.60 1.71
C VAL A 60 -15.87 14.97 3.15
N CYS A 61 -15.82 16.27 3.46
CA CYS A 61 -15.47 16.78 4.80
C CYS A 61 -16.71 17.05 5.67
N ASP A 62 -17.90 16.59 5.28
CA ASP A 62 -19.09 16.66 6.12
C ASP A 62 -19.02 15.50 7.14
N PRO A 63 -19.04 15.79 8.45
CA PRO A 63 -18.99 14.77 9.50
C PRO A 63 -20.16 13.79 9.44
N ASP A 64 -21.31 14.23 8.92
CA ASP A 64 -22.50 13.38 8.84
C ASP A 64 -22.49 12.39 7.66
N VAL A 65 -21.42 12.40 6.85
CA VAL A 65 -21.31 11.54 5.66
C VAL A 65 -21.06 10.08 6.01
N ALA A 66 -20.13 9.79 6.92
CA ALA A 66 -19.75 8.40 7.20
C ALA A 66 -19.21 8.20 8.63
N ASP A 67 -19.24 6.95 9.07
CA ASP A 67 -18.65 6.50 10.32
C ASP A 67 -17.14 6.23 10.14
N VAL A 68 -16.75 5.73 8.95
CA VAL A 68 -15.36 5.41 8.61
C VAL A 68 -14.95 6.11 7.31
N PHE A 69 -13.80 6.77 7.33
CA PHE A 69 -13.17 7.41 6.17
C PHE A 69 -11.90 6.65 5.80
N VAL A 70 -11.90 6.03 4.63
CA VAL A 70 -10.76 5.25 4.10
C VAL A 70 -9.99 6.09 3.11
N LEU A 71 -8.76 6.46 3.46
CA LEU A 71 -7.85 7.23 2.60
C LEU A 71 -7.08 6.27 1.69
N ALA A 72 -7.59 6.06 0.46
CA ALA A 72 -7.05 5.13 -0.52
C ALA A 72 -6.40 5.85 -1.73
N THR A 73 -5.85 7.02 -1.48
CA THR A 73 -5.05 7.81 -2.42
C THR A 73 -3.53 7.51 -2.26
N PRO A 74 -2.64 8.04 -3.12
CA PRO A 74 -1.20 8.02 -2.86
C PRO A 74 -0.82 8.67 -1.52
N VAL A 75 0.40 8.40 -1.02
CA VAL A 75 0.81 8.75 0.35
C VAL A 75 0.74 10.25 0.65
N LEU A 76 1.23 11.10 -0.26
CA LEU A 76 1.17 12.55 -0.03
C LEU A 76 -0.26 13.09 0.03
N PRO A 77 -1.17 12.77 -0.92
CA PRO A 77 -2.58 13.10 -0.79
C PRO A 77 -3.28 12.53 0.46
N ILE A 78 -2.86 11.35 0.98
CA ILE A 78 -3.38 10.86 2.27
C ILE A 78 -3.13 11.90 3.35
N MET A 79 -1.92 12.42 3.45
CA MET A 79 -1.56 13.40 4.45
C MET A 79 -2.33 14.72 4.30
N ASP A 80 -2.61 15.15 3.06
CA ASP A 80 -3.43 16.33 2.79
C ASP A 80 -4.90 16.10 3.24
N TRP A 81 -5.45 14.91 3.03
CA TRP A 81 -6.77 14.55 3.51
C TRP A 81 -6.87 14.48 5.03
N MET A 82 -5.83 14.00 5.70
CA MET A 82 -5.76 14.01 7.16
C MET A 82 -5.90 15.43 7.73
N GLU A 83 -5.19 16.41 7.15
CA GLU A 83 -5.28 17.84 7.56
C GLU A 83 -6.71 18.41 7.36
N ARG A 84 -7.41 17.96 6.34
CA ARG A 84 -8.78 18.43 6.04
C ARG A 84 -9.84 17.76 6.92
N LEU A 85 -9.68 16.47 7.21
CA LEU A 85 -10.67 15.70 7.98
C LEU A 85 -10.54 15.89 9.48
N ALA A 86 -9.31 16.00 10.02
CA ALA A 86 -9.10 16.11 11.46
C ALA A 86 -9.86 17.25 12.15
N PRO A 87 -10.00 18.48 11.58
CA PRO A 87 -10.74 19.55 12.26
C PRO A 87 -12.25 19.35 12.27
N VAL A 88 -12.82 18.53 11.39
CA VAL A 88 -14.26 18.40 11.20
C VAL A 88 -14.83 17.09 11.78
N LEU A 89 -14.04 16.02 11.84
CA LEU A 89 -14.47 14.73 12.37
C LEU A 89 -14.32 14.67 13.90
N GLY A 90 -15.24 13.98 14.56
CA GLY A 90 -15.34 13.90 16.00
C GLY A 90 -15.29 12.50 16.57
N GLU A 91 -15.53 12.41 17.90
CA GLU A 91 -15.60 11.13 18.63
C GLU A 91 -16.62 10.19 17.98
N GLY A 92 -16.30 8.90 17.94
CA GLY A 92 -17.14 7.87 17.31
C GLY A 92 -16.86 7.65 15.84
N GLN A 93 -16.05 8.49 15.18
CA GLN A 93 -15.63 8.32 13.80
C GLN A 93 -14.22 7.79 13.69
N LEU A 94 -13.93 7.06 12.59
CA LEU A 94 -12.64 6.50 12.29
C LEU A 94 -12.11 7.02 10.95
N VAL A 95 -10.87 7.45 10.93
CA VAL A 95 -10.08 7.63 9.70
C VAL A 95 -9.05 6.52 9.63
N THR A 96 -8.95 5.87 8.48
CA THR A 96 -7.92 4.85 8.21
C THR A 96 -7.30 5.08 6.83
N ASP A 97 -6.10 4.59 6.62
CA ASP A 97 -5.42 4.72 5.33
C ASP A 97 -4.94 3.36 4.78
N VAL A 98 -4.48 3.38 3.54
CA VAL A 98 -3.88 2.22 2.86
C VAL A 98 -2.48 2.53 2.33
N GLY A 99 -1.85 3.57 2.83
CA GLY A 99 -0.55 4.05 2.34
C GLY A 99 0.57 3.01 2.45
N SER A 100 1.50 3.06 1.52
CA SER A 100 2.61 2.10 1.44
C SER A 100 3.77 2.42 2.40
N THR A 101 3.77 3.59 3.03
CA THR A 101 4.72 4.02 4.07
C THR A 101 3.97 4.52 5.28
N LYS A 102 4.55 4.38 6.50
CA LYS A 102 3.81 4.65 7.73
C LYS A 102 4.42 5.72 8.62
N ARG A 103 5.74 5.91 8.62
CA ARG A 103 6.40 6.83 9.55
C ARG A 103 5.80 8.24 9.52
N GLU A 104 5.75 8.87 8.33
CA GLU A 104 5.22 10.22 8.20
C GLU A 104 3.70 10.31 8.45
N ILE A 105 2.95 9.29 8.02
CA ILE A 105 1.49 9.21 8.26
C ILE A 105 1.21 9.14 9.77
N VAL A 106 1.89 8.26 10.51
CA VAL A 106 1.70 8.10 11.95
C VAL A 106 2.15 9.34 12.73
N GLU A 107 3.27 9.96 12.35
CA GLU A 107 3.69 11.23 12.96
C GLU A 107 2.64 12.33 12.76
N ARG A 108 2.07 12.42 11.57
CA ARG A 108 0.99 13.38 11.28
C ARG A 108 -0.29 13.04 12.05
N ALA A 109 -0.64 11.75 12.12
CA ALA A 109 -1.81 11.30 12.86
C ALA A 109 -1.73 11.65 14.35
N ARG A 110 -0.56 11.48 14.98
CA ARG A 110 -0.34 11.91 16.37
C ARG A 110 -0.64 13.40 16.59
N ARG A 111 -0.25 14.26 15.67
CA ARG A 111 -0.48 15.71 15.78
C ARG A 111 -1.94 16.10 15.58
N LEU A 112 -2.64 15.41 14.68
CA LEU A 112 -3.97 15.80 14.22
C LEU A 112 -5.10 15.11 14.98
N PHE A 113 -4.95 13.83 15.34
CA PHE A 113 -6.03 13.00 15.88
C PHE A 113 -5.84 12.60 17.35
N ASP A 114 -4.62 12.73 17.91
CA ASP A 114 -4.37 12.43 19.34
C ASP A 114 -4.77 13.62 20.23
N GLN A 115 -6.04 14.03 20.13
CA GLN A 115 -6.63 15.13 20.90
C GLN A 115 -8.05 14.77 21.33
N PRO A 116 -8.51 15.20 22.53
CA PRO A 116 -9.88 14.98 22.97
C PRO A 116 -10.91 15.51 21.97
N GLY A 117 -11.97 14.76 21.76
CA GLY A 117 -13.08 15.16 20.87
C GLY A 117 -12.81 14.93 19.38
N ARG A 118 -11.67 14.41 19.00
CA ARG A 118 -11.32 14.09 17.60
C ARG A 118 -11.69 12.66 17.22
N ALA A 119 -11.86 12.43 15.93
CA ALA A 119 -11.97 11.10 15.37
C ALA A 119 -10.72 10.25 15.70
N ARG A 120 -10.87 8.94 15.69
CA ARG A 120 -9.73 8.01 15.78
C ARG A 120 -9.03 7.90 14.45
N PHE A 121 -7.70 7.69 14.48
CA PHE A 121 -6.93 7.35 13.29
C PHE A 121 -6.30 5.96 13.47
N LEU A 122 -6.58 5.05 12.54
CA LEU A 122 -5.99 3.71 12.51
C LEU A 122 -5.15 3.57 11.24
N ALA A 123 -3.84 3.70 11.37
CA ALA A 123 -2.93 3.58 10.23
C ALA A 123 -2.91 2.15 9.69
N GLY A 124 -3.14 1.99 8.37
CA GLY A 124 -3.24 0.70 7.71
C GLY A 124 -2.39 0.60 6.45
N HIS A 125 -2.04 -0.63 6.06
CA HIS A 125 -1.39 -0.93 4.79
C HIS A 125 -1.71 -2.36 4.34
N PRO A 126 -2.60 -2.56 3.35
CA PRO A 126 -2.79 -3.86 2.72
C PRO A 126 -1.58 -4.19 1.84
N MET A 127 -0.89 -5.29 2.15
CA MET A 127 0.21 -5.82 1.32
C MET A 127 -0.36 -6.55 0.10
N ALA A 128 -1.18 -5.85 -0.66
CA ALA A 128 -1.90 -6.33 -1.84
C ALA A 128 -1.91 -5.26 -2.93
N GLY A 129 -1.87 -5.68 -4.19
CA GLY A 129 -1.86 -4.78 -5.33
C GLY A 129 -1.62 -5.51 -6.64
N LYS A 130 -1.62 -4.73 -7.71
CA LYS A 130 -1.28 -5.18 -9.08
C LYS A 130 -0.28 -4.19 -9.68
N GLU A 131 0.40 -4.56 -10.75
CA GLU A 131 1.34 -3.67 -11.47
C GLU A 131 0.61 -2.49 -12.12
N SER A 132 -0.66 -2.66 -12.42
CA SER A 132 -1.55 -1.64 -12.97
C SER A 132 -2.60 -1.25 -11.96
N GLY A 133 -2.98 0.03 -11.97
CA GLY A 133 -4.00 0.59 -11.09
C GLY A 133 -5.34 0.79 -11.79
N GLY A 134 -6.27 1.40 -11.06
CA GLY A 134 -7.59 1.80 -11.54
C GLY A 134 -8.73 0.91 -11.04
N ALA A 135 -9.93 1.51 -10.93
CA ALA A 135 -11.15 0.84 -10.46
C ALA A 135 -11.54 -0.38 -11.33
N GLY A 136 -11.23 -0.35 -12.62
CA GLY A 136 -11.54 -1.43 -13.55
C GLY A 136 -10.81 -2.74 -13.25
N LEU A 137 -9.77 -2.72 -12.44
CA LEU A 137 -8.99 -3.90 -12.01
C LEU A 137 -9.30 -4.34 -10.58
N ALA A 138 -10.26 -3.68 -9.92
CA ALA A 138 -10.64 -3.97 -8.54
C ALA A 138 -11.32 -5.35 -8.41
N GLU A 139 -11.05 -6.01 -7.30
CA GLU A 139 -11.57 -7.34 -6.99
C GLU A 139 -11.92 -7.45 -5.50
N ALA A 140 -13.10 -8.00 -5.16
CA ALA A 140 -13.49 -8.26 -3.77
C ALA A 140 -12.50 -9.17 -3.04
N GLY A 141 -11.85 -10.09 -3.75
CA GLY A 141 -10.89 -11.05 -3.22
C GLY A 141 -9.45 -10.56 -3.18
N LEU A 142 -9.15 -9.30 -3.51
CA LEU A 142 -7.78 -8.78 -3.62
C LEU A 142 -6.97 -8.99 -2.33
N PHE A 143 -7.61 -8.90 -1.18
CA PHE A 143 -6.97 -8.96 0.14
C PHE A 143 -6.88 -10.39 0.71
N ARG A 144 -7.50 -11.37 0.05
CA ARG A 144 -7.57 -12.75 0.57
C ARG A 144 -6.17 -13.38 0.70
N GLY A 145 -5.81 -13.74 1.92
CA GLY A 145 -4.49 -14.29 2.26
C GLY A 145 -3.35 -13.27 2.27
N ALA A 146 -3.58 -12.02 1.88
CA ALA A 146 -2.59 -10.95 1.99
C ALA A 146 -2.42 -10.52 3.46
N ALA A 147 -1.23 -10.02 3.82
CA ALA A 147 -1.06 -9.33 5.08
C ALA A 147 -1.73 -7.95 4.99
N TRP A 148 -2.45 -7.58 6.07
CA TRP A 148 -2.89 -6.19 6.27
C TRP A 148 -2.23 -5.69 7.54
N LEU A 149 -1.31 -4.76 7.38
CA LEU A 149 -0.53 -4.22 8.49
C LEU A 149 -1.31 -3.05 9.10
N PHE A 150 -1.52 -3.09 10.41
CA PHE A 150 -1.93 -1.93 11.18
C PHE A 150 -0.75 -1.42 12.00
N THR A 151 -0.61 -0.10 12.05
CA THR A 151 0.47 0.54 12.79
C THR A 151 -0.12 1.29 13.97
N PRO A 152 0.18 0.87 15.21
CA PRO A 152 -0.28 1.56 16.40
C PRO A 152 0.25 3.00 16.44
N ILE A 153 -0.60 3.93 16.85
CA ILE A 153 -0.18 5.29 17.18
C ILE A 153 0.21 5.26 18.66
N GLU A 154 1.50 5.13 18.95
CA GLU A 154 2.00 5.18 20.33
C GLU A 154 1.80 6.59 20.90
N GLY A 155 1.29 6.65 22.13
CA GLY A 155 1.12 7.90 22.86
C GLY A 155 2.48 8.55 23.24
N PRO A 156 2.47 9.79 23.78
CA PRO A 156 3.67 10.44 24.29
C PRO A 156 4.35 9.52 25.33
N GLN A 157 5.64 9.26 25.18
CA GLN A 157 6.48 8.42 26.05
C GLN A 157 6.40 6.89 25.82
N GLY A 158 5.95 6.41 24.63
CA GLY A 158 5.94 4.96 24.35
C GLY A 158 4.97 4.16 25.24
N THR A 159 3.99 4.84 25.85
CA THR A 159 2.89 4.16 26.52
C THR A 159 2.06 3.47 25.44
N GLU A 160 1.82 2.16 25.61
CA GLU A 160 0.92 1.42 24.73
C GLU A 160 -0.34 2.25 24.51
N SER A 161 -0.70 2.39 23.24
CA SER A 161 -1.94 3.02 22.81
C SER A 161 -3.08 2.59 23.74
N SER A 162 -3.85 3.57 24.21
CA SER A 162 -5.13 3.33 24.87
C SER A 162 -5.86 2.19 24.14
N GLN A 163 -6.49 1.32 24.91
CA GLN A 163 -7.28 0.19 24.41
C GLN A 163 -8.05 0.60 23.14
N ARG A 164 -7.97 -0.20 22.06
CA ARG A 164 -8.66 0.09 20.79
C ARG A 164 -10.13 0.35 21.04
N THR A 165 -10.66 1.37 20.38
CA THR A 165 -12.09 1.68 20.46
C THR A 165 -12.93 0.64 19.73
N ASP A 166 -14.23 0.62 20.03
CA ASP A 166 -15.16 -0.35 19.39
C ASP A 166 -15.15 -0.20 17.87
N ILE A 167 -15.09 1.02 17.33
CA ILE A 167 -15.07 1.25 15.88
C ILE A 167 -13.76 0.78 15.22
N GLU A 168 -12.62 0.91 15.91
CA GLU A 168 -11.34 0.37 15.42
C GLU A 168 -11.37 -1.17 15.40
N GLN A 169 -11.91 -1.79 16.44
CA GLN A 169 -12.07 -3.24 16.52
C GLN A 169 -13.03 -3.76 15.44
N GLU A 170 -14.15 -3.07 15.24
CA GLU A 170 -15.13 -3.41 14.20
C GLU A 170 -14.52 -3.31 12.80
N TRP A 171 -13.75 -2.25 12.51
CA TRP A 171 -13.05 -2.10 11.23
C TRP A 171 -12.02 -3.22 11.00
N ILE A 172 -11.23 -3.56 12.02
CA ILE A 172 -10.27 -4.66 11.93
C ILE A 172 -10.99 -5.98 11.66
N GLY A 173 -12.10 -6.23 12.34
CA GLY A 173 -12.95 -7.40 12.10
C GLY A 173 -13.49 -7.49 10.67
N LEU A 174 -13.84 -6.35 10.05
CA LEU A 174 -14.21 -6.30 8.63
C LEU A 174 -13.03 -6.69 7.74
N VAL A 175 -11.84 -6.17 8.01
CA VAL A 175 -10.61 -6.48 7.25
C VAL A 175 -10.26 -7.97 7.35
N GLU A 176 -10.43 -8.59 8.52
CA GLU A 176 -10.27 -10.05 8.68
C GLU A 176 -11.30 -10.83 7.86
N ARG A 177 -12.55 -10.36 7.81
CA ARG A 177 -13.61 -10.95 6.97
C ARG A 177 -13.36 -10.77 5.47
N PHE A 178 -12.55 -9.80 5.02
CA PHE A 178 -12.05 -9.74 3.63
C PHE A 178 -11.12 -10.92 3.32
N GLY A 179 -10.72 -11.69 4.33
CA GLY A 179 -9.76 -12.79 4.24
C GLY A 179 -8.31 -12.34 4.35
N ALA A 180 -8.06 -11.11 4.79
CA ALA A 180 -6.71 -10.61 5.06
C ALA A 180 -6.16 -11.20 6.38
N ARG A 181 -4.85 -11.33 6.46
CA ARG A 181 -4.14 -11.67 7.71
C ARG A 181 -3.72 -10.38 8.39
N VAL A 182 -4.44 -10.00 9.43
CA VAL A 182 -4.14 -8.79 10.20
C VAL A 182 -2.85 -9.00 11.00
N MET A 183 -1.96 -8.00 10.96
CA MET A 183 -0.69 -7.95 11.69
C MET A 183 -0.46 -6.53 12.20
N GLU A 184 0.27 -6.40 13.30
CA GLU A 184 0.70 -5.11 13.84
C GLU A 184 2.21 -4.93 13.69
N LEU A 185 2.59 -3.72 13.30
CA LEU A 185 4.00 -3.36 13.15
C LEU A 185 4.17 -1.85 13.41
N GLY A 186 5.12 -1.48 14.27
CA GLY A 186 5.44 -0.06 14.51
C GLY A 186 5.91 0.65 13.23
N ALA A 187 5.69 1.95 13.15
CA ALA A 187 5.87 2.73 11.90
C ALA A 187 7.28 2.63 11.32
N GLU A 188 8.30 2.80 12.15
CA GLU A 188 9.70 2.70 11.75
C GLU A 188 10.02 1.31 11.21
N ARG A 189 9.61 0.27 11.97
CA ARG A 189 9.85 -1.11 11.57
C ARG A 189 9.07 -1.51 10.33
N HIS A 190 7.86 -0.97 10.16
CA HIS A 190 7.07 -1.12 8.93
C HIS A 190 7.86 -0.62 7.73
N ASP A 191 8.37 0.62 7.78
CA ASP A 191 9.04 1.27 6.66
C ASP A 191 10.40 0.60 6.35
N GLU A 192 11.16 0.19 7.39
CA GLU A 192 12.36 -0.64 7.22
C GLU A 192 12.06 -1.97 6.51
N VAL A 193 11.08 -2.73 6.99
CA VAL A 193 10.74 -4.04 6.40
C VAL A 193 10.20 -3.88 4.98
N CYS A 194 9.32 -2.88 4.74
CA CYS A 194 8.79 -2.61 3.41
C CYS A 194 9.90 -2.20 2.42
N ALA A 195 10.94 -1.50 2.88
CA ALA A 195 12.09 -1.21 2.03
C ALA A 195 12.73 -2.48 1.47
N TRP A 196 12.84 -3.55 2.26
CA TRP A 196 13.43 -4.82 1.82
C TRP A 196 12.47 -5.71 1.00
N VAL A 197 11.19 -5.81 1.41
CA VAL A 197 10.29 -6.81 0.83
C VAL A 197 9.47 -6.30 -0.35
N SER A 198 9.38 -4.99 -0.50
CA SER A 198 8.55 -4.31 -1.53
C SER A 198 9.35 -3.30 -2.34
N HIS A 199 9.98 -2.32 -1.67
CA HIS A 199 10.57 -1.19 -2.38
C HIS A 199 11.85 -1.57 -3.11
N LEU A 200 12.77 -2.31 -2.49
CA LEU A 200 13.98 -2.80 -3.15
C LEU A 200 13.67 -3.69 -4.37
N PRO A 201 12.76 -4.69 -4.30
CA PRO A 201 12.34 -5.45 -5.49
C PRO A 201 11.83 -4.56 -6.63
N GLN A 202 11.06 -3.52 -6.33
CA GLN A 202 10.61 -2.56 -7.33
C GLN A 202 11.77 -1.81 -7.97
N MET A 203 12.66 -1.23 -7.15
CA MET A 203 13.82 -0.47 -7.64
C MET A 203 14.73 -1.34 -8.49
N LEU A 204 14.97 -2.59 -8.06
CA LEU A 204 15.75 -3.57 -8.83
C LEU A 204 15.11 -3.87 -10.18
N SER A 205 13.80 -4.14 -10.20
CA SER A 205 13.06 -4.42 -11.43
C SER A 205 13.10 -3.24 -12.40
N THR A 206 12.90 -2.03 -11.88
CA THR A 206 12.96 -0.79 -12.67
C THR A 206 14.36 -0.56 -13.25
N ALA A 207 15.41 -0.66 -12.41
CA ALA A 207 16.80 -0.47 -12.83
C ALA A 207 17.23 -1.50 -13.87
N LEU A 208 16.85 -2.79 -13.69
CA LEU A 208 17.17 -3.83 -14.66
C LEU A 208 16.48 -3.60 -16.01
N ALA A 209 15.19 -3.23 -16.00
CA ALA A 209 14.46 -2.94 -17.23
C ALA A 209 15.06 -1.73 -17.98
N ALA A 210 15.39 -0.65 -17.27
CA ALA A 210 16.01 0.54 -17.83
C ALA A 210 17.42 0.21 -18.39
N LEU A 211 18.23 -0.56 -17.67
CA LEU A 211 19.56 -0.98 -18.13
C LEU A 211 19.49 -1.80 -19.42
N LEU A 212 18.53 -2.71 -19.54
CA LEU A 212 18.33 -3.50 -20.76
C LEU A 212 17.93 -2.61 -21.94
N GLU A 213 16.97 -1.71 -21.72
CA GLU A 213 16.54 -0.74 -22.74
C GLU A 213 17.71 0.11 -23.24
N GLU A 214 18.49 0.70 -22.32
CA GLU A 214 19.64 1.54 -22.66
C GLU A 214 20.77 0.74 -23.35
N THR A 215 21.05 -0.49 -22.89
CA THR A 215 22.13 -1.34 -23.44
C THR A 215 21.85 -1.71 -24.89
N PHE A 216 20.59 -1.97 -25.25
CA PHE A 216 20.20 -2.43 -26.57
C PHE A 216 19.49 -1.36 -27.43
N ALA A 217 19.39 -0.11 -26.96
CA ALA A 217 18.72 0.99 -27.67
C ALA A 217 19.23 1.23 -29.09
N GLY A 218 20.52 1.03 -29.32
CA GLY A 218 21.19 1.18 -30.63
C GLY A 218 21.38 -0.13 -31.40
N ASP A 219 20.86 -1.26 -30.88
CA ASP A 219 21.03 -2.61 -31.44
C ASP A 219 19.66 -3.32 -31.57
N PRO A 220 18.94 -3.08 -32.68
CA PRO A 220 17.62 -3.71 -32.90
C PRO A 220 17.69 -5.25 -32.97
N GLU A 221 18.77 -5.81 -33.47
CA GLU A 221 18.97 -7.27 -33.55
C GLU A 221 19.19 -7.87 -32.15
N GLY A 222 20.01 -7.20 -31.32
CA GLY A 222 20.24 -7.57 -29.93
C GLY A 222 18.96 -7.46 -29.11
N MET A 223 18.18 -6.38 -29.26
CA MET A 223 16.88 -6.22 -28.59
C MET A 223 15.88 -7.33 -29.00
N ALA A 224 15.80 -7.66 -30.29
CA ALA A 224 14.98 -8.76 -30.77
C ALA A 224 15.40 -10.10 -30.15
N ALA A 225 16.70 -10.34 -30.02
CA ALA A 225 17.22 -11.53 -29.34
C ALA A 225 16.85 -11.53 -27.84
N VAL A 226 17.02 -10.42 -27.11
CA VAL A 226 16.58 -10.29 -25.71
C VAL A 226 15.10 -10.64 -25.54
N GLN A 227 14.25 -10.12 -26.39
CA GLN A 227 12.79 -10.42 -26.37
C GLN A 227 12.49 -11.89 -26.67
N ALA A 228 13.21 -12.49 -27.64
CA ALA A 228 12.98 -13.87 -28.06
C ALA A 228 13.42 -14.90 -27.02
N ILE A 229 14.58 -14.66 -26.36
CA ILE A 229 15.18 -15.64 -25.43
C ILE A 229 14.97 -15.30 -23.95
N GLY A 230 14.51 -14.07 -23.62
CA GLY A 230 14.38 -13.56 -22.26
C GLY A 230 13.51 -14.41 -21.33
N GLY A 231 12.63 -15.23 -21.87
CA GLY A 231 11.92 -16.26 -21.15
C GLY A 231 11.12 -15.80 -19.91
N ARG A 232 10.78 -16.77 -19.07
CA ARG A 232 9.99 -16.52 -17.85
C ARG A 232 10.79 -15.73 -16.80
N ALA A 233 12.06 -16.08 -16.60
CA ALA A 233 12.88 -15.44 -15.58
C ALA A 233 13.02 -13.93 -15.80
N LEU A 234 13.29 -13.50 -17.03
CA LEU A 234 13.40 -12.08 -17.37
C LEU A 234 12.06 -11.35 -17.14
N ARG A 235 10.95 -11.93 -17.64
CA ARG A 235 9.61 -11.35 -17.45
C ARG A 235 9.25 -11.18 -15.97
N GLU A 236 9.50 -12.18 -15.13
CA GLU A 236 9.22 -12.11 -13.70
C GLU A 236 10.09 -11.07 -13.00
N THR A 237 11.38 -10.97 -13.35
CA THR A 237 12.31 -10.04 -12.71
C THR A 237 12.06 -8.58 -13.13
N THR A 238 11.60 -8.32 -14.36
CA THR A 238 11.33 -6.96 -14.86
C THR A 238 9.86 -6.55 -14.73
N ARG A 239 8.97 -7.43 -14.25
CA ARG A 239 7.52 -7.23 -14.20
C ARG A 239 7.12 -5.95 -13.47
N LEU A 240 7.73 -5.68 -12.32
CA LEU A 240 7.43 -4.49 -11.52
C LEU A 240 7.91 -3.19 -12.19
N GLY A 241 8.83 -3.25 -13.14
CA GLY A 241 9.31 -2.07 -13.90
C GLY A 241 8.23 -1.36 -14.71
N SER A 242 7.05 -1.97 -14.93
CA SER A 242 5.89 -1.33 -15.56
C SER A 242 5.04 -0.48 -14.63
N SER A 243 5.34 -0.45 -13.33
CA SER A 243 4.58 0.33 -12.35
C SER A 243 4.67 1.84 -12.61
N PRO A 244 3.57 2.60 -12.41
CA PRO A 244 3.56 4.03 -12.71
C PRO A 244 4.41 4.83 -11.71
N TYR A 245 5.23 5.74 -12.23
CA TYR A 245 6.09 6.62 -11.41
C TYR A 245 5.31 7.42 -10.37
N SER A 246 4.09 7.86 -10.69
CA SER A 246 3.27 8.68 -9.79
C SER A 246 2.98 8.01 -8.43
N MET A 247 2.91 6.69 -8.40
CA MET A 247 2.75 5.92 -7.16
C MET A 247 4.09 5.81 -6.41
N TRP A 248 5.15 5.49 -7.14
CA TRP A 248 6.48 5.24 -6.55
C TRP A 248 7.21 6.51 -6.12
N ARG A 249 6.87 7.65 -6.72
CA ARG A 249 7.38 8.96 -6.30
C ARG A 249 7.12 9.21 -4.81
N ASP A 250 5.88 9.03 -4.37
CA ASP A 250 5.49 9.30 -3.00
C ASP A 250 6.16 8.32 -2.03
N VAL A 251 6.24 7.04 -2.39
CA VAL A 251 6.96 6.00 -1.62
C VAL A 251 8.44 6.36 -1.49
N ALA A 252 9.09 6.74 -2.59
CA ALA A 252 10.50 7.13 -2.58
C ALA A 252 10.76 8.38 -1.73
N MET A 253 9.84 9.35 -1.73
CA MET A 253 9.96 10.58 -0.93
C MET A 253 9.78 10.32 0.57
N THR A 254 8.84 9.44 0.95
CA THR A 254 8.48 9.22 2.36
C THR A 254 9.23 8.05 3.02
N ASN A 255 10.03 7.28 2.26
CA ASN A 255 10.87 6.19 2.77
C ASN A 255 12.28 6.18 2.15
N ALA A 256 12.82 7.36 1.84
CA ALA A 256 14.06 7.52 1.08
C ALA A 256 15.27 6.83 1.73
N GLU A 257 15.51 7.07 3.03
CA GLU A 257 16.68 6.54 3.73
C GLU A 257 16.66 5.00 3.80
N PRO A 258 15.60 4.30 4.25
CA PRO A 258 15.55 2.85 4.26
C PRO A 258 15.68 2.23 2.86
N ILE A 259 15.14 2.88 1.82
CA ILE A 259 15.30 2.43 0.43
C ILE A 259 16.77 2.56 -0.01
N ALA A 260 17.42 3.69 0.27
CA ALA A 260 18.82 3.92 -0.08
C ALA A 260 19.76 2.92 0.62
N GLU A 261 19.53 2.64 1.89
CA GLU A 261 20.28 1.63 2.65
C GLU A 261 20.13 0.23 2.05
N ALA A 262 18.90 -0.16 1.70
CA ALA A 262 18.63 -1.45 1.07
C ALA A 262 19.28 -1.56 -0.32
N ILE A 263 19.28 -0.49 -1.13
CA ILE A 263 19.96 -0.44 -2.42
C ILE A 263 21.47 -0.57 -2.23
N ALA A 264 22.06 0.19 -1.31
CA ALA A 264 23.51 0.15 -1.05
C ALA A 264 23.97 -1.25 -0.60
N ALA A 265 23.18 -1.92 0.23
CA ALA A 265 23.47 -3.30 0.64
C ALA A 265 23.41 -4.28 -0.55
N LEU A 266 22.44 -4.10 -1.46
CA LEU A 266 22.36 -4.91 -2.68
C LEU A 266 23.52 -4.64 -3.62
N GLU A 267 23.92 -3.38 -3.81
CA GLU A 267 25.11 -3.03 -4.63
C GLU A 267 26.37 -3.72 -4.13
N GLN A 268 26.62 -3.69 -2.82
CA GLN A 268 27.75 -4.39 -2.20
C GLN A 268 27.67 -5.92 -2.44
N ARG A 269 26.48 -6.50 -2.35
CA ARG A 269 26.27 -7.93 -2.60
C ARG A 269 26.50 -8.28 -4.05
N LEU A 270 26.05 -7.46 -5.00
CA LEU A 270 26.30 -7.65 -6.44
C LEU A 270 27.79 -7.49 -6.78
N GLN A 271 28.48 -6.55 -6.13
CA GLN A 271 29.93 -6.41 -6.26
C GLN A 271 30.63 -7.69 -5.80
N HIS A 272 30.29 -8.21 -4.62
CA HIS A 272 30.84 -9.46 -4.10
C HIS A 272 30.60 -10.63 -5.07
N VAL A 273 29.39 -10.80 -5.59
CA VAL A 273 29.08 -11.82 -6.59
C VAL A 273 29.96 -11.66 -7.84
N ARG A 274 30.09 -10.45 -8.37
CA ARG A 274 30.90 -10.14 -9.55
C ARG A 274 32.39 -10.52 -9.35
N GLU A 275 32.95 -10.21 -8.18
CA GLU A 275 34.34 -10.48 -7.84
C GLU A 275 34.59 -11.99 -7.65
N ASN A 276 33.58 -12.75 -7.31
CA ASN A 276 33.69 -14.17 -6.97
C ASN A 276 33.05 -15.13 -7.99
N LEU A 277 32.80 -14.67 -9.22
CA LEU A 277 32.16 -15.50 -10.28
C LEU A 277 32.93 -16.83 -10.58
N ARG A 278 34.20 -16.90 -10.28
CA ARG A 278 35.07 -18.07 -10.56
C ARG A 278 35.66 -18.71 -9.30
N THR A 279 35.17 -18.34 -8.11
CA THR A 279 35.73 -18.81 -6.84
C THR A 279 34.69 -19.65 -6.06
N PRO A 280 35.12 -20.43 -5.06
CA PRO A 280 34.21 -21.21 -4.22
C PRO A 280 33.20 -20.35 -3.44
N GLU A 281 33.50 -19.07 -3.20
CA GLU A 281 32.66 -18.11 -2.49
C GLU A 281 31.29 -17.96 -3.16
N LEU A 282 31.23 -18.03 -4.49
CA LEU A 282 29.96 -18.02 -5.22
C LEU A 282 29.02 -19.15 -4.77
N ARG A 283 29.55 -20.32 -4.39
CA ARG A 283 28.75 -21.43 -3.88
C ARG A 283 28.05 -21.06 -2.55
N GLU A 284 28.74 -20.30 -1.69
CA GLU A 284 28.16 -19.88 -0.40
C GLU A 284 27.03 -18.86 -0.60
N GLU A 285 27.12 -18.02 -1.64
CA GLU A 285 26.01 -17.13 -2.01
C GLU A 285 24.74 -17.93 -2.35
N PHE A 286 24.87 -18.94 -3.20
CA PHE A 286 23.75 -19.81 -3.57
C PHE A 286 23.18 -20.57 -2.37
N ARG A 287 24.04 -21.10 -1.48
CA ARG A 287 23.60 -21.75 -0.25
C ARG A 287 22.81 -20.80 0.66
N THR A 288 23.27 -19.55 0.78
CA THR A 288 22.60 -18.55 1.59
C THR A 288 21.23 -18.19 1.00
N ALA A 289 21.14 -18.03 -0.32
CA ALA A 289 19.87 -17.79 -1.01
C ALA A 289 18.90 -18.98 -0.84
N ASN A 290 19.38 -20.21 -0.97
CA ASN A 290 18.58 -21.43 -0.77
C ASN A 290 18.00 -21.49 0.66
N ARG A 291 18.82 -21.24 1.69
CA ARG A 291 18.34 -21.19 3.08
C ARG A 291 17.22 -20.17 3.30
N PHE A 292 17.27 -19.04 2.62
CA PHE A 292 16.19 -18.05 2.69
C PHE A 292 14.90 -18.58 2.05
N ARG A 293 15.02 -19.26 0.91
CA ARG A 293 13.86 -19.84 0.19
C ARG A 293 13.20 -20.99 0.96
N GLU A 294 13.97 -21.79 1.68
CA GLU A 294 13.48 -22.90 2.51
C GLU A 294 12.64 -22.45 3.72
N LYS A 295 12.79 -21.20 4.16
CA LYS A 295 12.03 -20.61 5.27
C LYS A 295 10.64 -20.08 4.86
N ARG A 296 10.34 -20.08 3.59
CA ARG A 296 9.11 -19.57 2.98
C ARG A 296 8.17 -20.70 2.59
#